data_191ecefd55da285b8d498018fdbb532e
#
_entry.id   191ecefd55da285b8d498018fdbb532e
#
_cell.length_a   1.000
_cell.length_b   1.000
_cell.length_c   1.000
_cell.angle_alpha   90.00
_cell.angle_beta   90.00
_cell.angle_gamma   90.00
#
_symmetry.space_group_name_H-M   'P 1'
#
loop_
_entity.id
_entity.type
_entity.pdbx_description
1 polymer ?
#
loop_
_entity_poly.entity_id
_entity_poly.type
_entity_poly.pdbx_seq_one_letter_code
_entity_poly.pdbx_strand_id
1 'polypeptide(L)'
;MNLKKVNLIIGREFLIRVRKKSFLVATFVTPLLMAALVTVPTLMATLKDSNEKRIEVIDPTGIAQQVLENGNNTEFIFKTEGDLEYYKTHFAESGLHAVCVIEPAQNNSVEVRMYSTAQIDSDVQRYIAQQIGQEVENRKLASYNIPQLEEILRDISTDIQIKSLKWTEEGDEKETVTEVYMAIAYISSFLIYMFIFMYGSMVIRGVIEEKTNRIVEVIISSVKPVELMLGKIVGVALVALLQFFLWILLTGIIVVVVMALAGTGMLPNAETAQQIQGGIPSLVASFDSGDGVFTGIASTLSQIHLGQFLLSFCLYFIGGYLMYASMFAAVGSVSDAETDTQQFQLPITIPLILGLFIMMHTFQHPDSSLSVWASMIPFTSPMVMLARLPFGGVPLWQLLLSLVLLFATFIAVVHFSAKIYRVGILMYGKKITWKELWKWMRYKNG
;
A
#
# COMPACT_ATOMS: atom_id res chain seq x y z
N MET A 1 8.88 -8.36 -40.23
CA MET A 1 9.35 -7.47 -39.15
C MET A 1 10.88 -7.43 -39.20
N ASN A 2 11.45 -6.22 -39.26
CA ASN A 2 12.92 -6.07 -39.30
C ASN A 2 13.43 -5.81 -37.87
N LEU A 3 14.01 -6.84 -37.25
CA LEU A 3 14.51 -6.78 -35.86
C LEU A 3 15.57 -5.71 -35.64
N LYS A 4 16.43 -5.42 -36.64
CA LYS A 4 17.45 -4.36 -36.50
C LYS A 4 16.82 -2.97 -36.34
N LYS A 5 15.73 -2.69 -37.09
CA LYS A 5 15.00 -1.42 -36.97
C LYS A 5 14.28 -1.31 -35.62
N VAL A 6 13.67 -2.40 -35.15
CA VAL A 6 13.01 -2.45 -33.83
C VAL A 6 14.03 -2.19 -32.72
N ASN A 7 15.20 -2.82 -32.74
CA ASN A 7 16.26 -2.60 -31.77
C ASN A 7 16.78 -1.15 -31.75
N LEU A 8 16.87 -0.50 -32.90
CA LEU A 8 17.23 0.93 -32.98
C LEU A 8 16.18 1.81 -32.28
N ILE A 9 14.89 1.51 -32.47
CA ILE A 9 13.80 2.23 -31.84
C ILE A 9 13.82 2.00 -30.32
N ILE A 10 14.01 0.73 -29.89
CA ILE A 10 14.13 0.37 -28.47
C ILE A 10 15.25 1.18 -27.81
N GLY A 11 16.44 1.17 -28.42
CA GLY A 11 17.60 1.90 -27.89
C GLY A 11 17.36 3.42 -27.79
N ARG A 12 16.75 4.02 -28.83
CA ARG A 12 16.35 5.43 -28.82
C ARG A 12 15.37 5.73 -27.69
N GLU A 13 14.28 4.96 -27.59
CA GLU A 13 13.24 5.15 -26.58
C GLU A 13 13.78 5.01 -25.14
N PHE A 14 14.65 4.02 -24.94
CA PHE A 14 15.31 3.78 -23.66
C PHE A 14 16.23 4.96 -23.27
N LEU A 15 17.17 5.34 -24.16
CA LEU A 15 18.15 6.38 -23.87
C LEU A 15 17.54 7.75 -23.66
N ILE A 16 16.50 8.12 -24.46
CA ILE A 16 15.82 9.40 -24.29
C ILE A 16 15.18 9.52 -22.90
N ARG A 17 14.61 8.42 -22.36
CA ARG A 17 13.92 8.43 -21.06
C ARG A 17 14.88 8.36 -19.89
N VAL A 18 15.89 7.48 -19.95
CA VAL A 18 16.86 7.31 -18.87
C VAL A 18 17.69 8.58 -18.66
N ARG A 19 17.96 9.35 -19.73
CA ARG A 19 18.70 10.62 -19.65
C ARG A 19 17.87 11.81 -19.21
N LYS A 20 16.54 11.68 -19.12
CA LYS A 20 15.69 12.77 -18.61
C LYS A 20 15.94 12.99 -17.12
N LYS A 21 16.07 14.27 -16.71
CA LYS A 21 16.20 14.64 -15.29
C LYS A 21 15.06 14.09 -14.43
N SER A 22 13.84 14.03 -14.97
CA SER A 22 12.67 13.46 -14.28
C SER A 22 12.85 11.99 -13.94
N PHE A 23 13.51 11.19 -14.77
CA PHE A 23 13.82 9.79 -14.48
C PHE A 23 14.80 9.69 -13.30
N LEU A 24 15.88 10.47 -13.30
CA LEU A 24 16.85 10.47 -12.21
C LEU A 24 16.19 10.90 -10.89
N VAL A 25 15.41 11.99 -10.93
CA VAL A 25 14.68 12.47 -9.75
C VAL A 25 13.73 11.39 -9.24
N ALA A 26 12.90 10.79 -10.09
CA ALA A 26 11.98 9.74 -9.67
C ALA A 26 12.72 8.51 -9.12
N THR A 27 13.87 8.15 -9.68
CA THR A 27 14.66 6.99 -9.24
C THR A 27 15.20 7.17 -7.82
N PHE A 28 15.69 8.35 -7.46
CA PHE A 28 16.27 8.60 -6.14
C PHE A 28 15.25 9.11 -5.12
N VAL A 29 14.33 9.98 -5.55
CA VAL A 29 13.37 10.60 -4.62
C VAL A 29 12.29 9.62 -4.17
N THR A 30 11.83 8.70 -5.04
CA THR A 30 10.74 7.78 -4.64
C THR A 30 11.14 6.83 -3.51
N PRO A 31 12.27 6.11 -3.51
CA PRO A 31 12.69 5.29 -2.37
C PRO A 31 12.90 6.12 -1.10
N LEU A 32 13.42 7.33 -1.24
CA LEU A 32 13.66 8.24 -0.11
C LEU A 32 12.34 8.76 0.47
N LEU A 33 11.36 9.11 -0.36
CA LEU A 33 10.02 9.47 0.09
C LEU A 33 9.31 8.29 0.76
N MET A 34 9.45 7.07 0.22
CA MET A 34 8.89 5.87 0.84
C MET A 34 9.51 5.60 2.21
N ALA A 35 10.83 5.71 2.33
CA ALA A 35 11.52 5.62 3.61
C ALA A 35 11.07 6.73 4.57
N ALA A 36 10.97 7.98 4.10
CA ALA A 36 10.50 9.10 4.90
C ALA A 36 9.04 8.94 5.35
N LEU A 37 8.17 8.39 4.51
CA LEU A 37 6.77 8.15 4.83
C LEU A 37 6.60 7.15 5.99
N VAL A 38 7.53 6.23 6.15
CA VAL A 38 7.57 5.29 7.28
C VAL A 38 8.27 5.90 8.50
N THR A 39 9.39 6.59 8.30
CA THR A 39 10.23 7.07 9.41
C THR A 39 9.76 8.40 10.01
N VAL A 40 9.18 9.32 9.20
CA VAL A 40 8.76 10.64 9.69
C VAL A 40 7.65 10.56 10.72
N PRO A 41 6.55 9.79 10.54
CA PRO A 41 5.53 9.64 11.57
C PRO A 41 6.11 9.06 12.87
N THR A 42 7.02 8.08 12.77
CA THR A 42 7.71 7.49 13.92
C THR A 42 8.55 8.53 14.66
N LEU A 43 9.31 9.33 13.91
CA LEU A 43 10.12 10.42 14.49
C LEU A 43 9.23 11.51 15.09
N MET A 44 8.13 11.88 14.43
CA MET A 44 7.20 12.89 14.97
C MET A 44 6.53 12.42 16.26
N ALA A 45 6.23 11.14 16.38
CA ALA A 45 5.68 10.57 17.61
C ALA A 45 6.70 10.54 18.78
N THR A 46 8.02 10.54 18.46
CA THR A 46 9.08 10.65 19.48
C THR A 46 9.40 12.10 19.86
N LEU A 47 9.03 13.07 19.00
CA LEU A 47 9.15 14.48 19.34
C LEU A 47 8.07 14.79 20.39
N LYS A 48 8.48 14.98 21.64
CA LYS A 48 7.60 15.44 22.72
C LYS A 48 6.85 16.69 22.24
N ASP A 49 5.53 16.57 22.18
CA ASP A 49 4.67 17.76 22.05
C ASP A 49 4.93 18.60 23.30
N SER A 50 5.50 19.77 23.15
CA SER A 50 5.88 20.64 24.27
C SER A 50 4.68 21.27 24.96
N ASN A 51 3.48 21.06 24.45
CA ASN A 51 2.24 21.51 25.06
C ASN A 51 1.73 20.45 26.05
N GLU A 52 2.05 20.62 27.32
CA GLU A 52 1.41 19.89 28.40
C GLU A 52 -0.12 20.11 28.34
N LYS A 53 -0.85 19.04 28.09
CA LYS A 53 -2.32 19.05 28.05
C LYS A 53 -2.83 18.94 29.49
N ARG A 54 -3.32 20.04 30.02
CA ARG A 54 -3.93 20.06 31.35
C ARG A 54 -5.39 19.69 31.24
N ILE A 55 -5.78 18.61 31.90
CA ILE A 55 -7.16 18.12 31.94
C ILE A 55 -7.64 18.21 33.41
N GLU A 56 -8.63 19.01 33.63
CA GLU A 56 -9.26 19.05 34.93
C GLU A 56 -10.32 17.95 35.04
N VAL A 57 -10.22 17.13 36.07
CA VAL A 57 -11.13 16.01 36.32
C VAL A 57 -11.98 16.33 37.56
N ILE A 58 -13.26 16.53 37.31
CA ILE A 58 -14.26 16.74 38.39
C ILE A 58 -14.88 15.38 38.71
N ASP A 59 -14.46 14.80 39.81
CA ASP A 59 -14.85 13.44 40.20
C ASP A 59 -15.27 13.36 41.66
N PRO A 60 -16.59 13.45 41.97
CA PRO A 60 -17.10 13.24 43.31
C PRO A 60 -17.01 11.78 43.79
N THR A 61 -16.74 10.83 42.89
CA THR A 61 -16.64 9.38 43.23
C THR A 61 -15.25 8.97 43.69
N GLY A 62 -14.22 9.78 43.40
CA GLY A 62 -12.82 9.53 43.75
C GLY A 62 -12.19 8.38 42.95
N ILE A 63 -12.81 7.92 41.85
CA ILE A 63 -12.31 6.84 41.01
C ILE A 63 -11.11 7.31 40.21
N ALA A 64 -11.22 8.47 39.56
CA ALA A 64 -10.21 8.99 38.66
C ALA A 64 -8.87 9.20 39.33
N GLN A 65 -8.86 9.70 40.55
CA GLN A 65 -7.63 9.95 41.30
C GLN A 65 -6.84 8.67 41.63
N GLN A 66 -7.50 7.50 41.60
CA GLN A 66 -6.87 6.21 41.91
C GLN A 66 -6.26 5.56 40.67
N VAL A 67 -6.78 5.86 39.46
CA VAL A 67 -6.44 5.12 38.24
C VAL A 67 -5.83 5.98 37.14
N LEU A 68 -6.05 7.30 37.14
CA LEU A 68 -5.44 8.18 36.13
C LEU A 68 -4.10 8.69 36.64
N GLU A 69 -3.04 8.31 35.93
CA GLU A 69 -1.70 8.78 36.20
C GLU A 69 -1.31 9.86 35.19
N ASN A 70 -0.49 10.83 35.65
CA ASN A 70 0.08 11.84 34.77
C ASN A 70 1.04 11.19 33.77
N GLY A 71 0.73 11.33 32.50
CA GLY A 71 1.55 10.80 31.40
C GLY A 71 2.55 11.83 30.88
N ASN A 72 3.36 11.41 29.88
CA ASN A 72 4.42 12.24 29.32
C ASN A 72 3.96 13.61 28.76
N ASN A 73 2.66 13.78 28.47
CA ASN A 73 2.09 14.98 27.83
C ASN A 73 0.72 15.39 28.39
N THR A 74 0.22 14.69 29.42
CA THR A 74 -1.10 14.96 29.98
C THR A 74 -0.98 15.07 31.49
N GLU A 75 -1.36 16.22 32.04
CA GLU A 75 -1.47 16.49 33.49
C GLU A 75 -2.95 16.45 33.88
N PHE A 76 -3.29 15.54 34.78
CA PHE A 76 -4.63 15.45 35.34
C PHE A 76 -4.71 16.24 36.65
N ILE A 77 -5.62 17.19 36.73
CA ILE A 77 -5.87 18.02 37.91
C ILE A 77 -7.20 17.56 38.48
N PHE A 78 -7.18 16.92 39.67
CA PHE A 78 -8.38 16.35 40.30
C PHE A 78 -9.07 17.34 41.19
N LYS A 79 -10.41 17.45 41.02
CA LYS A 79 -11.30 18.22 41.89
C LYS A 79 -12.53 17.39 42.28
N THR A 80 -12.98 17.51 43.49
CA THR A 80 -14.19 16.83 43.98
C THR A 80 -15.47 17.56 43.57
N GLU A 81 -15.39 18.89 43.48
CA GLU A 81 -16.50 19.77 43.07
C GLU A 81 -15.99 20.80 42.06
N GLY A 82 -16.79 21.13 41.06
CA GLY A 82 -16.48 22.15 40.07
C GLY A 82 -17.74 22.73 39.44
N ASP A 83 -17.72 24.05 39.19
CA ASP A 83 -18.81 24.75 38.53
C ASP A 83 -18.65 24.67 37.00
N LEU A 84 -19.42 23.80 36.38
CA LEU A 84 -19.40 23.59 34.91
C LEU A 84 -19.83 24.88 34.17
N GLU A 85 -20.66 25.72 34.76
CA GLU A 85 -21.14 26.97 34.18
C GLU A 85 -20.03 28.02 34.14
N TYR A 86 -19.16 28.02 35.14
CA TYR A 86 -17.97 28.82 35.17
C TYR A 86 -17.02 28.47 33.99
N TYR A 87 -16.78 27.17 33.74
CA TYR A 87 -15.93 26.75 32.64
C TYR A 87 -16.51 27.04 31.26
N LYS A 88 -17.82 27.03 31.07
CA LYS A 88 -18.46 27.43 29.81
C LYS A 88 -18.13 28.87 29.39
N THR A 89 -17.98 29.75 30.39
CA THR A 89 -17.75 31.19 30.11
C THR A 89 -16.28 31.57 30.15
N HIS A 90 -15.44 30.88 30.92
CA HIS A 90 -14.03 31.22 31.15
C HIS A 90 -13.02 30.16 30.66
N PHE A 91 -13.45 29.23 29.82
CA PHE A 91 -12.60 28.12 29.39
C PHE A 91 -11.32 28.58 28.69
N ALA A 92 -11.41 29.62 27.84
CA ALA A 92 -10.27 30.17 27.08
C ALA A 92 -9.19 30.81 28.00
N GLU A 93 -9.57 31.27 29.19
CA GLU A 93 -8.68 31.90 30.17
C GLU A 93 -8.09 30.88 31.17
N SER A 94 -8.70 29.69 31.25
CA SER A 94 -8.30 28.65 32.23
C SER A 94 -6.98 27.96 31.90
N GLY A 95 -6.53 28.03 30.66
CA GLY A 95 -5.35 27.29 30.18
C GLY A 95 -5.51 25.77 30.15
N LEU A 96 -6.76 25.28 30.31
CA LEU A 96 -7.08 23.85 30.26
C LEU A 96 -7.30 23.37 28.85
N HIS A 97 -6.90 22.13 28.58
CA HIS A 97 -7.17 21.46 27.31
C HIS A 97 -8.59 20.86 27.28
N ALA A 98 -9.03 20.29 28.39
CA ALA A 98 -10.37 19.76 28.57
C ALA A 98 -10.78 19.73 30.06
N VAL A 99 -12.09 19.65 30.28
CA VAL A 99 -12.68 19.35 31.60
C VAL A 99 -13.40 18.00 31.47
N CYS A 100 -13.01 17.04 32.30
CA CYS A 100 -13.63 15.73 32.41
C CYS A 100 -14.51 15.67 33.62
N VAL A 101 -15.79 15.36 33.47
CA VAL A 101 -16.76 15.25 34.57
C VAL A 101 -17.21 13.81 34.69
N ILE A 102 -17.09 13.26 35.89
CA ILE A 102 -17.49 11.89 36.20
C ILE A 102 -18.68 11.95 37.13
N GLU A 103 -19.82 11.51 36.66
CA GLU A 103 -21.06 11.50 37.46
C GLU A 103 -21.46 10.05 37.77
N PRO A 104 -21.94 9.78 38.99
CA PRO A 104 -22.47 8.46 39.31
C PRO A 104 -23.73 8.18 38.49
N ALA A 105 -23.79 7.00 37.87
CA ALA A 105 -24.93 6.52 37.09
C ALA A 105 -25.62 5.35 37.80
N GLN A 106 -26.74 4.87 37.24
CA GLN A 106 -27.45 3.71 37.79
C GLN A 106 -26.60 2.44 37.78
N ASN A 107 -26.88 1.50 38.66
CA ASN A 107 -26.21 0.19 38.78
C ASN A 107 -24.71 0.26 39.10
N ASN A 108 -24.27 1.09 40.00
CA ASN A 108 -22.84 1.24 40.33
C ASN A 108 -21.95 1.53 39.11
N SER A 109 -22.50 2.24 38.13
CA SER A 109 -21.75 2.69 36.93
C SER A 109 -21.44 4.19 37.10
N VAL A 110 -20.61 4.71 36.20
CA VAL A 110 -20.31 6.13 36.07
C VAL A 110 -20.55 6.59 34.62
N GLU A 111 -20.97 7.85 34.50
CA GLU A 111 -21.02 8.52 33.21
C GLU A 111 -19.86 9.52 33.14
N VAL A 112 -19.07 9.41 32.09
CA VAL A 112 -17.89 10.28 31.86
C VAL A 112 -18.20 11.22 30.71
N ARG A 113 -18.16 12.53 30.95
CA ARG A 113 -18.36 13.57 29.96
C ARG A 113 -17.14 14.45 29.88
N MET A 114 -16.69 14.73 28.64
CA MET A 114 -15.56 15.61 28.43
C MET A 114 -16.00 16.86 27.68
N TYR A 115 -15.54 18.01 28.15
CA TYR A 115 -15.85 19.33 27.59
C TYR A 115 -14.57 20.03 27.17
N SER A 116 -14.54 20.55 25.94
CA SER A 116 -13.43 21.33 25.42
C SER A 116 -13.90 22.26 24.29
N THR A 117 -13.17 23.31 24.01
CA THR A 117 -13.40 24.17 22.84
C THR A 117 -12.74 23.64 21.58
N ALA A 118 -11.80 22.69 21.70
CA ALA A 118 -11.13 22.02 20.59
C ALA A 118 -11.49 20.53 20.58
N GLN A 119 -11.18 19.83 19.50
CA GLN A 119 -11.36 18.39 19.42
C GLN A 119 -10.42 17.70 20.42
N ILE A 120 -10.98 16.87 21.29
CA ILE A 120 -10.21 16.10 22.27
C ILE A 120 -9.57 14.90 21.57
N ASP A 121 -8.30 14.64 21.85
CA ASP A 121 -7.56 13.52 21.26
C ASP A 121 -8.21 12.18 21.61
N SER A 122 -8.35 11.34 20.60
CA SER A 122 -8.97 10.02 20.74
C SER A 122 -8.18 9.11 21.69
N ASP A 123 -6.88 9.30 21.82
CA ASP A 123 -6.01 8.50 22.68
C ASP A 123 -6.26 8.84 24.16
N VAL A 124 -6.42 10.13 24.48
CA VAL A 124 -6.80 10.58 25.84
C VAL A 124 -8.18 10.07 26.21
N GLN A 125 -9.14 10.15 25.29
CA GLN A 125 -10.49 9.63 25.54
C GLN A 125 -10.46 8.12 25.80
N ARG A 126 -9.70 7.37 25.02
CA ARG A 126 -9.56 5.92 25.15
C ARG A 126 -8.88 5.53 26.45
N TYR A 127 -7.79 6.23 26.82
CA TYR A 127 -7.07 6.02 28.06
C TYR A 127 -7.99 6.22 29.27
N ILE A 128 -8.70 7.35 29.34
CA ILE A 128 -9.64 7.65 30.42
C ILE A 128 -10.77 6.59 30.48
N ALA A 129 -11.36 6.24 29.33
CA ALA A 129 -12.42 5.25 29.26
C ALA A 129 -11.95 3.86 29.72
N GLN A 130 -10.74 3.46 29.36
CA GLN A 130 -10.18 2.16 29.73
C GLN A 130 -9.85 2.10 31.22
N GLN A 131 -9.17 3.10 31.77
CA GLN A 131 -8.77 3.11 33.18
C GLN A 131 -9.99 3.20 34.13
N ILE A 132 -10.91 4.12 33.82
CA ILE A 132 -12.13 4.27 34.64
C ILE A 132 -13.01 3.02 34.44
N GLY A 133 -13.13 2.47 33.22
CA GLY A 133 -13.92 1.28 32.95
C GLY A 133 -13.44 0.09 33.79
N GLN A 134 -12.13 -0.19 33.79
CA GLN A 134 -11.54 -1.26 34.60
C GLN A 134 -11.81 -1.11 36.09
N GLU A 135 -11.66 0.10 36.59
CA GLU A 135 -11.90 0.34 38.04
C GLU A 135 -13.38 0.17 38.39
N VAL A 136 -14.30 0.65 37.55
CA VAL A 136 -15.75 0.44 37.75
C VAL A 136 -16.10 -1.03 37.71
N GLU A 137 -15.49 -1.81 36.79
CA GLU A 137 -15.65 -3.27 36.74
C GLU A 137 -15.12 -3.93 38.00
N ASN A 138 -13.94 -3.55 38.49
CA ASN A 138 -13.35 -4.09 39.70
C ASN A 138 -14.24 -3.79 40.93
N ARG A 139 -14.77 -2.57 41.04
CA ARG A 139 -15.70 -2.21 42.12
C ARG A 139 -17.03 -2.97 42.05
N LYS A 140 -17.57 -3.18 40.85
CA LYS A 140 -18.76 -4.01 40.68
C LYS A 140 -18.49 -5.46 41.08
N LEU A 141 -17.37 -6.03 40.64
CA LEU A 141 -16.97 -7.38 41.00
C LEU A 141 -16.78 -7.52 42.53
N ALA A 142 -16.12 -6.57 43.14
CA ALA A 142 -15.97 -6.54 44.63
C ALA A 142 -17.33 -6.47 45.35
N SER A 143 -18.34 -5.80 44.80
CA SER A 143 -19.67 -5.70 45.38
C SER A 143 -20.43 -7.05 45.44
N TYR A 144 -20.08 -8.02 44.58
CA TYR A 144 -20.67 -9.36 44.57
C TYR A 144 -20.15 -10.25 45.72
N ASN A 145 -19.11 -9.80 46.44
CA ASN A 145 -18.55 -10.48 47.61
C ASN A 145 -18.22 -11.97 47.42
N ILE A 146 -17.68 -12.31 46.25
CA ILE A 146 -17.29 -13.68 45.88
C ILE A 146 -15.89 -13.95 46.48
N PRO A 147 -15.75 -14.95 47.36
CA PRO A 147 -14.45 -15.29 47.93
C PRO A 147 -13.46 -15.68 46.81
N GLN A 148 -12.23 -15.18 46.85
CA GLN A 148 -11.16 -15.47 45.87
C GLN A 148 -11.46 -15.00 44.45
N LEU A 149 -12.31 -13.98 44.23
CA LEU A 149 -12.67 -13.48 42.92
C LEU A 149 -11.43 -13.04 42.10
N GLU A 150 -10.47 -12.37 42.75
CA GLU A 150 -9.23 -11.94 42.08
C GLU A 150 -8.39 -13.14 41.59
N GLU A 151 -8.35 -14.21 42.37
CA GLU A 151 -7.65 -15.43 42.01
C GLU A 151 -8.36 -16.16 40.84
N ILE A 152 -9.69 -16.20 40.90
CA ILE A 152 -10.54 -16.74 39.84
C ILE A 152 -10.40 -15.93 38.52
N LEU A 153 -10.42 -14.59 38.60
CA LEU A 153 -10.27 -13.72 37.44
C LEU A 153 -8.87 -13.83 36.81
N ARG A 154 -7.83 -13.98 37.64
CA ARG A 154 -6.45 -14.22 37.17
C ARG A 154 -6.30 -15.59 36.52
N ASP A 155 -7.01 -16.59 37.00
CA ASP A 155 -7.01 -17.95 36.45
C ASP A 155 -7.85 -18.08 35.15
N ILE A 156 -8.92 -17.25 35.04
CA ILE A 156 -9.79 -17.18 33.85
C ILE A 156 -9.20 -16.27 32.76
N SER A 157 -8.41 -15.24 33.11
CA SER A 157 -7.75 -14.37 32.14
C SER A 157 -6.60 -15.11 31.45
N THR A 158 -6.97 -16.00 30.55
CA THR A 158 -6.00 -16.72 29.71
C THR A 158 -5.68 -15.87 28.50
N ASP A 159 -4.48 -15.32 28.45
CA ASP A 159 -3.95 -14.70 27.22
C ASP A 159 -3.58 -15.82 26.23
N ILE A 160 -4.51 -16.11 25.33
CA ILE A 160 -4.30 -17.13 24.30
C ILE A 160 -3.50 -16.51 23.18
N GLN A 161 -2.20 -16.74 23.17
CA GLN A 161 -1.34 -16.39 22.04
C GLN A 161 -1.44 -17.49 20.97
N ILE A 162 -2.09 -17.17 19.86
CA ILE A 162 -2.15 -18.07 18.72
C ILE A 162 -0.85 -17.91 17.92
N LYS A 163 0.03 -18.90 18.01
CA LYS A 163 1.22 -18.99 17.14
C LYS A 163 0.84 -19.68 15.85
N SER A 164 0.97 -18.98 14.73
CA SER A 164 0.77 -19.56 13.41
C SER A 164 2.02 -20.34 13.01
N LEU A 165 1.91 -21.67 12.98
CA LEU A 165 2.97 -22.56 12.53
C LEU A 165 2.60 -23.10 11.15
N LYS A 166 3.54 -23.04 10.22
CA LYS A 166 3.38 -23.62 8.88
C LYS A 166 4.22 -24.90 8.81
N TRP A 167 3.59 -25.99 8.39
CA TRP A 167 4.32 -27.23 8.08
C TRP A 167 4.99 -27.11 6.72
N THR A 168 6.27 -27.43 6.66
CA THR A 168 7.00 -27.58 5.40
C THR A 168 6.70 -28.93 4.77
N GLU A 169 7.04 -29.10 3.48
CA GLU A 169 6.91 -30.40 2.79
C GLU A 169 7.73 -31.51 3.46
N GLU A 170 8.75 -31.15 4.23
CA GLU A 170 9.61 -32.07 5.00
C GLU A 170 9.05 -32.36 6.43
N GLY A 171 7.92 -31.72 6.81
CA GLY A 171 7.25 -31.93 8.08
C GLY A 171 7.77 -31.08 9.24
N ASP A 172 8.71 -30.17 8.99
CA ASP A 172 9.22 -29.23 9.99
C ASP A 172 8.21 -28.10 10.26
N GLU A 173 8.07 -27.73 11.53
CA GLU A 173 7.25 -26.61 11.99
C GLU A 173 8.06 -25.31 11.94
N LYS A 174 7.57 -24.31 11.22
CA LYS A 174 8.17 -22.96 11.17
C LYS A 174 7.17 -21.90 11.59
N GLU A 175 7.58 -21.10 12.55
CA GLU A 175 6.79 -19.94 12.98
C GLU A 175 6.74 -18.91 11.85
N THR A 176 5.53 -18.48 11.46
CA THR A 176 5.31 -17.55 10.35
C THR A 176 4.68 -16.26 10.85
N VAL A 177 5.25 -15.15 10.42
CA VAL A 177 4.68 -13.82 10.68
C VAL A 177 3.80 -13.45 9.50
N THR A 178 2.49 -13.67 9.64
CA THR A 178 1.48 -13.43 8.58
C THR A 178 1.53 -12.00 8.03
N GLU A 179 1.81 -11.03 8.90
CA GLU A 179 1.91 -9.61 8.58
C GLU A 179 3.02 -9.31 7.57
N VAL A 180 4.15 -10.02 7.66
CA VAL A 180 5.26 -9.86 6.70
C VAL A 180 4.87 -10.37 5.32
N TYR A 181 4.17 -11.51 5.25
CA TYR A 181 3.64 -12.02 3.98
C TYR A 181 2.64 -11.06 3.36
N MET A 182 1.72 -10.50 4.16
CA MET A 182 0.76 -9.48 3.71
C MET A 182 1.48 -8.23 3.18
N ALA A 183 2.51 -7.74 3.87
CA ALA A 183 3.28 -6.58 3.44
C ALA A 183 3.97 -6.83 2.09
N ILE A 184 4.62 -7.98 1.92
CA ILE A 184 5.29 -8.35 0.66
C ILE A 184 4.27 -8.47 -0.46
N ALA A 185 3.14 -9.13 -0.21
CA ALA A 185 2.05 -9.28 -1.16
C ALA A 185 1.49 -7.92 -1.60
N TYR A 186 1.22 -7.03 -0.63
CA TYR A 186 0.70 -5.68 -0.90
C TYR A 186 1.69 -4.84 -1.71
N ILE A 187 2.93 -4.73 -1.26
CA ILE A 187 3.96 -3.90 -1.90
C ILE A 187 4.21 -4.38 -3.33
N SER A 188 4.41 -5.68 -3.53
CA SER A 188 4.73 -6.23 -4.86
C SER A 188 3.58 -6.07 -5.85
N SER A 189 2.35 -6.34 -5.42
CA SER A 189 1.17 -6.22 -6.28
C SER A 189 0.84 -4.77 -6.60
N PHE A 190 0.97 -3.87 -5.61
CA PHE A 190 0.78 -2.43 -5.80
C PHE A 190 1.85 -1.83 -6.72
N LEU A 191 3.11 -2.28 -6.62
CA LEU A 191 4.20 -1.88 -7.52
C LEU A 191 3.88 -2.24 -8.97
N ILE A 192 3.38 -3.44 -9.23
CA ILE A 192 2.99 -3.83 -10.60
C ILE A 192 1.86 -2.96 -11.11
N TYR A 193 0.81 -2.73 -10.30
CA TYR A 193 -0.28 -1.82 -10.67
C TYR A 193 0.26 -0.44 -11.03
N MET A 194 1.07 0.14 -10.15
CA MET A 194 1.65 1.47 -10.34
C MET A 194 2.53 1.52 -11.60
N PHE A 195 3.35 0.51 -11.82
CA PHE A 195 4.25 0.43 -12.99
C PHE A 195 3.45 0.30 -14.29
N ILE A 196 2.47 -0.60 -14.34
CA ILE A 196 1.63 -0.76 -15.54
C ILE A 196 0.92 0.56 -15.87
N PHE A 197 0.34 1.21 -14.86
CA PHE A 197 -0.38 2.48 -15.05
C PHE A 197 0.54 3.63 -15.46
N MET A 198 1.65 3.83 -14.73
CA MET A 198 2.58 4.94 -14.95
C MET A 198 3.30 4.81 -16.30
N TYR A 199 3.86 3.65 -16.58
CA TYR A 199 4.59 3.43 -17.83
C TYR A 199 3.65 3.23 -19.02
N GLY A 200 2.46 2.68 -18.82
CA GLY A 200 1.39 2.64 -19.81
C GLY A 200 0.96 4.04 -20.23
N SER A 201 0.72 4.94 -19.27
CA SER A 201 0.43 6.36 -19.54
C SER A 201 1.59 7.07 -20.25
N MET A 202 2.84 6.70 -19.96
CA MET A 202 4.01 7.23 -20.66
C MET A 202 4.03 6.80 -22.15
N VAL A 203 3.55 5.59 -22.45
CA VAL A 203 3.40 5.14 -23.87
C VAL A 203 2.35 5.98 -24.57
N ILE A 204 1.17 6.22 -23.97
CA ILE A 204 0.14 7.08 -24.58
C ILE A 204 0.73 8.44 -24.92
N ARG A 205 1.30 9.14 -23.93
CA ARG A 205 1.88 10.49 -24.13
C ARG A 205 2.94 10.50 -25.22
N GLY A 206 3.83 9.49 -25.23
CA GLY A 206 4.87 9.41 -26.25
C GLY A 206 4.32 9.16 -27.66
N VAL A 207 3.19 8.47 -27.82
CA VAL A 207 2.53 8.27 -29.12
C VAL A 207 1.87 9.57 -29.60
N ILE A 208 1.16 10.26 -28.70
CA ILE A 208 0.50 11.55 -29.01
C ILE A 208 1.55 12.60 -29.38
N GLU A 209 2.63 12.71 -28.60
CA GLU A 209 3.71 13.68 -28.85
C GLU A 209 4.32 13.49 -30.27
N GLU A 210 4.60 12.25 -30.65
CA GLU A 210 5.13 11.95 -31.99
C GLU A 210 4.11 12.23 -33.10
N LYS A 211 2.81 11.98 -32.85
CA LYS A 211 1.73 12.26 -33.78
C LYS A 211 1.56 13.77 -33.95
N THR A 212 1.42 14.52 -32.86
CA THR A 212 1.20 15.97 -32.88
C THR A 212 2.37 16.73 -33.54
N ASN A 213 3.60 16.29 -33.28
CA ASN A 213 4.80 16.87 -33.89
C ASN A 213 5.07 16.37 -35.31
N ARG A 214 4.19 15.55 -35.90
CA ARG A 214 4.34 14.93 -37.23
C ARG A 214 5.64 14.13 -37.43
N ILE A 215 6.32 13.79 -36.36
CA ILE A 215 7.54 12.96 -36.40
C ILE A 215 7.23 11.57 -36.98
N VAL A 216 6.01 11.10 -36.75
CA VAL A 216 5.51 9.83 -37.27
C VAL A 216 5.58 9.75 -38.80
N GLU A 217 5.26 10.83 -39.54
CA GLU A 217 5.28 10.86 -41.01
C GLU A 217 6.67 10.56 -41.54
N VAL A 218 7.72 11.09 -40.89
CA VAL A 218 9.11 10.83 -41.24
C VAL A 218 9.53 9.41 -40.88
N ILE A 219 9.12 8.91 -39.74
CA ILE A 219 9.52 7.56 -39.28
C ILE A 219 8.83 6.47 -40.11
N ILE A 220 7.55 6.63 -40.44
CA ILE A 220 6.78 5.60 -41.22
C ILE A 220 7.28 5.48 -42.66
N SER A 221 7.95 6.49 -43.21
CA SER A 221 8.60 6.33 -44.51
C SER A 221 9.69 5.24 -44.50
N SER A 222 10.27 4.95 -43.33
CA SER A 222 11.38 4.02 -43.19
C SER A 222 11.05 2.77 -42.34
N VAL A 223 9.99 2.78 -41.53
CA VAL A 223 9.65 1.73 -40.54
C VAL A 223 8.15 1.44 -40.57
N LYS A 224 7.77 0.17 -40.45
CA LYS A 224 6.35 -0.20 -40.39
C LYS A 224 5.73 0.30 -39.05
N PRO A 225 4.46 0.78 -39.05
CA PRO A 225 3.79 1.27 -37.83
C PRO A 225 3.82 0.28 -36.64
N VAL A 226 3.71 -1.02 -36.95
CA VAL A 226 3.76 -2.08 -35.91
C VAL A 226 5.17 -2.19 -35.29
N GLU A 227 6.23 -2.01 -36.10
CA GLU A 227 7.63 -2.03 -35.62
C GLU A 227 7.90 -0.81 -34.72
N LEU A 228 7.33 0.34 -35.06
CA LEU A 228 7.40 1.55 -34.24
C LEU A 228 6.69 1.35 -32.90
N MET A 229 5.44 0.84 -32.93
CA MET A 229 4.65 0.55 -31.72
C MET A 229 5.39 -0.41 -30.79
N LEU A 230 5.84 -1.57 -31.31
CA LEU A 230 6.54 -2.57 -30.50
C LEU A 230 7.87 -2.05 -29.95
N GLY A 231 8.64 -1.34 -30.79
CA GLY A 231 9.91 -0.73 -30.35
C GLY A 231 9.72 0.25 -29.20
N LYS A 232 8.65 1.07 -29.26
CA LYS A 232 8.30 2.00 -28.19
C LYS A 232 7.89 1.27 -26.91
N ILE A 233 6.99 0.31 -26.99
CA ILE A 233 6.49 -0.45 -25.84
C ILE A 233 7.66 -1.17 -25.14
N VAL A 234 8.49 -1.89 -25.89
CA VAL A 234 9.64 -2.61 -25.34
C VAL A 234 10.71 -1.64 -24.78
N GLY A 235 10.95 -0.51 -25.46
CA GLY A 235 11.87 0.52 -24.96
C GLY A 235 11.45 1.06 -23.60
N VAL A 236 10.17 1.37 -23.42
CA VAL A 236 9.62 1.82 -22.11
C VAL A 236 9.63 0.70 -21.08
N ALA A 237 9.38 -0.57 -21.47
CA ALA A 237 9.51 -1.72 -20.57
C ALA A 237 10.91 -1.84 -19.95
N LEU A 238 11.95 -1.65 -20.77
CA LEU A 238 13.33 -1.70 -20.30
C LEU A 238 13.65 -0.56 -19.32
N VAL A 239 13.07 0.63 -19.52
CA VAL A 239 13.19 1.74 -18.56
C VAL A 239 12.53 1.37 -17.23
N ALA A 240 11.34 0.78 -17.26
CA ALA A 240 10.62 0.36 -16.06
C ALA A 240 11.38 -0.75 -15.30
N LEU A 241 11.92 -1.74 -16.00
CA LEU A 241 12.75 -2.79 -15.40
C LEU A 241 14.02 -2.21 -14.77
N LEU A 242 14.72 -1.32 -15.47
CA LEU A 242 15.89 -0.65 -14.91
C LEU A 242 15.53 0.11 -13.63
N GLN A 243 14.43 0.84 -13.63
CA GLN A 243 13.98 1.58 -12.44
C GLN A 243 13.62 0.66 -11.29
N PHE A 244 12.98 -0.46 -11.55
CA PHE A 244 12.67 -1.48 -10.54
C PHE A 244 13.94 -2.02 -9.88
N PHE A 245 14.94 -2.41 -10.67
CA PHE A 245 16.21 -2.89 -10.13
C PHE A 245 16.96 -1.81 -9.35
N LEU A 246 16.93 -0.56 -9.81
CA LEU A 246 17.53 0.56 -9.08
C LEU A 246 16.82 0.80 -7.75
N TRP A 247 15.49 0.66 -7.69
CA TRP A 247 14.74 0.80 -6.44
C TRP A 247 15.06 -0.30 -5.44
N ILE A 248 15.17 -1.56 -5.89
CA ILE A 248 15.61 -2.68 -5.02
C ILE A 248 17.01 -2.39 -4.45
N LEU A 249 17.96 -1.97 -5.31
CA LEU A 249 19.31 -1.66 -4.90
C LEU A 249 19.35 -0.51 -3.89
N LEU A 250 18.66 0.59 -4.18
CA LEU A 250 18.62 1.77 -3.31
C LEU A 250 17.93 1.46 -1.97
N THR A 251 16.81 0.74 -1.99
CA THR A 251 16.14 0.32 -0.77
C THR A 251 17.05 -0.58 0.08
N GLY A 252 17.75 -1.52 -0.55
CA GLY A 252 18.74 -2.36 0.15
C GLY A 252 19.84 -1.55 0.80
N ILE A 253 20.40 -0.54 0.10
CA ILE A 253 21.40 0.37 0.66
C ILE A 253 20.82 1.17 1.83
N ILE A 254 19.61 1.72 1.70
CA ILE A 254 18.96 2.49 2.77
C ILE A 254 18.77 1.60 4.01
N VAL A 255 18.27 0.39 3.85
CA VAL A 255 18.09 -0.56 4.96
C VAL A 255 19.44 -0.84 5.67
N VAL A 256 20.50 -1.14 4.92
CA VAL A 256 21.83 -1.40 5.50
C VAL A 256 22.35 -0.17 6.27
N VAL A 257 22.18 1.03 5.72
CA VAL A 257 22.61 2.28 6.38
C VAL A 257 21.80 2.52 7.66
N VAL A 258 20.47 2.35 7.61
CA VAL A 258 19.60 2.50 8.78
C VAL A 258 19.97 1.50 9.87
N MET A 259 20.23 0.24 9.52
CA MET A 259 20.70 -0.78 10.46
C MET A 259 22.05 -0.42 11.10
N ALA A 260 23.00 0.05 10.30
CA ALA A 260 24.30 0.46 10.80
C ALA A 260 24.17 1.63 11.80
N LEU A 261 23.28 2.60 11.52
CA LEU A 261 23.02 3.73 12.40
C LEU A 261 22.26 3.31 13.68
N ALA A 262 21.31 2.40 13.57
CA ALA A 262 20.59 1.85 14.72
C ALA A 262 21.54 1.12 15.69
N GLY A 263 22.48 0.33 15.16
CA GLY A 263 23.51 -0.34 15.96
C GLY A 263 24.49 0.61 16.68
N THR A 264 24.55 1.88 16.29
CA THR A 264 25.36 2.92 16.98
C THR A 264 24.59 3.67 18.07
N GLY A 265 23.32 3.35 18.33
CA GLY A 265 22.46 4.06 19.30
C GLY A 265 22.06 5.48 18.87
N MET A 266 22.30 5.86 17.60
CA MET A 266 21.90 7.16 17.07
C MET A 266 20.42 7.26 16.70
N LEU A 267 19.71 6.14 16.65
CA LEU A 267 18.25 6.10 16.47
C LEU A 267 17.55 5.82 17.80
N PRO A 268 16.34 6.33 18.02
CA PRO A 268 15.56 6.06 19.24
C PRO A 268 15.41 4.56 19.46
N ASN A 269 15.60 4.10 20.70
CA ASN A 269 15.46 2.70 21.07
C ASN A 269 14.02 2.21 20.85
N ALA A 270 13.87 0.93 20.57
CA ALA A 270 12.58 0.28 20.28
C ALA A 270 11.53 0.43 21.41
N GLU A 271 11.94 0.70 22.64
CA GLU A 271 11.03 0.99 23.77
C GLU A 271 10.13 2.21 23.55
N THR A 272 10.59 3.18 22.72
CA THR A 272 9.80 4.37 22.38
C THR A 272 8.78 4.08 21.26
N ALA A 273 8.97 3.03 20.49
CA ALA A 273 8.07 2.62 19.41
C ALA A 273 6.81 1.91 19.93
N GLN A 274 6.84 1.33 21.14
CA GLN A 274 5.69 0.66 21.78
C GLN A 274 4.55 1.61 22.17
N GLN A 275 4.83 2.89 22.32
CA GLN A 275 3.83 3.89 22.72
C GLN A 275 3.00 4.44 21.55
N ILE A 276 3.29 4.03 20.29
CA ILE A 276 2.60 4.52 19.09
C ILE A 276 1.45 3.59 18.71
N GLN A 277 0.37 3.62 19.46
CA GLN A 277 -0.88 2.87 19.20
C GLN A 277 -1.85 3.63 18.28
N GLY A 278 -1.41 4.15 17.16
CA GLY A 278 -2.32 4.90 16.29
C GLY A 278 -2.03 4.72 14.80
N GLY A 279 -2.70 3.78 14.12
CA GLY A 279 -2.91 3.86 12.68
C GLY A 279 -2.26 2.80 11.78
N ILE A 280 -1.22 2.10 12.16
CA ILE A 280 -0.76 0.84 11.56
C ILE A 280 -0.33 -0.09 12.71
N PRO A 281 -1.29 -0.53 13.55
CA PRO A 281 -0.96 -1.14 14.84
C PRO A 281 -0.26 -2.50 14.71
N SER A 282 -0.59 -3.27 13.68
CA SER A 282 -0.06 -4.64 13.53
C SER A 282 1.36 -4.69 12.96
N LEU A 283 1.73 -3.76 12.07
CA LEU A 283 3.08 -3.69 11.53
C LEU A 283 4.09 -3.15 12.56
N VAL A 284 3.66 -2.28 13.47
CA VAL A 284 4.53 -1.66 14.48
C VAL A 284 4.59 -2.50 15.76
N ALA A 285 3.51 -3.19 16.15
CA ALA A 285 3.51 -4.08 17.31
C ALA A 285 4.46 -5.28 17.12
N SER A 286 4.70 -5.72 15.87
CA SER A 286 5.74 -6.72 15.57
C SER A 286 7.17 -6.19 15.75
N PHE A 287 7.36 -4.89 15.96
CA PHE A 287 8.67 -4.23 16.16
C PHE A 287 9.13 -4.17 17.62
N ASP A 288 8.44 -4.87 18.54
CA ASP A 288 8.61 -4.71 20.00
C ASP A 288 9.87 -5.35 20.62
N SER A 289 10.65 -6.08 19.89
CA SER A 289 11.95 -6.54 20.39
C SER A 289 12.99 -6.41 19.27
N GLY A 290 13.91 -5.48 19.40
CA GLY A 290 14.89 -5.11 18.38
C GLY A 290 15.65 -6.27 17.71
N ASP A 291 15.76 -7.42 18.37
CA ASP A 291 16.29 -8.66 17.78
C ASP A 291 15.20 -9.53 17.14
N GLY A 292 13.93 -9.43 17.56
CA GLY A 292 12.85 -10.31 17.09
C GLY A 292 12.30 -9.96 15.71
N VAL A 293 12.30 -8.69 15.32
CA VAL A 293 11.74 -8.25 14.03
C VAL A 293 12.67 -8.57 12.88
N PHE A 294 13.96 -8.30 13.04
CA PHE A 294 14.95 -8.64 12.02
C PHE A 294 15.05 -10.15 11.83
N THR A 295 15.01 -10.92 12.91
CA THR A 295 14.96 -12.38 12.86
C THR A 295 13.64 -12.85 12.25
N GLY A 296 12.51 -12.23 12.56
CA GLY A 296 11.19 -12.53 11.99
C GLY A 296 11.10 -12.18 10.49
N ILE A 297 11.60 -11.03 10.06
CA ILE A 297 11.68 -10.66 8.63
C ILE A 297 12.69 -11.56 7.91
N ALA A 298 13.86 -11.78 8.46
CA ALA A 298 14.90 -12.61 7.86
C ALA A 298 14.45 -14.08 7.76
N SER A 299 13.79 -14.62 8.79
CA SER A 299 13.23 -15.98 8.77
C SER A 299 12.09 -16.09 7.75
N THR A 300 11.20 -15.12 7.66
CA THR A 300 10.11 -15.09 6.69
C THR A 300 10.65 -14.95 5.25
N LEU A 301 11.61 -14.06 5.02
CA LEU A 301 12.27 -13.92 3.72
C LEU A 301 13.02 -15.19 3.29
N SER A 302 13.61 -15.91 4.23
CA SER A 302 14.28 -17.19 3.94
C SER A 302 13.30 -18.32 3.59
N GLN A 303 12.05 -18.22 4.04
CA GLN A 303 10.97 -19.17 3.71
C GLN A 303 10.31 -18.91 2.36
N ILE A 304 10.35 -17.65 1.89
CA ILE A 304 9.90 -17.33 0.54
C ILE A 304 11.02 -17.75 -0.42
N HIS A 305 10.67 -18.53 -1.42
CA HIS A 305 11.60 -18.84 -2.51
C HIS A 305 11.84 -17.57 -3.34
N LEU A 306 12.71 -16.67 -2.82
CA LEU A 306 12.98 -15.34 -3.38
C LEU A 306 13.26 -15.38 -4.88
N GLY A 307 14.00 -16.39 -5.36
CA GLY A 307 14.29 -16.56 -6.78
C GLY A 307 13.02 -16.80 -7.62
N GLN A 308 12.14 -17.69 -7.15
CA GLN A 308 10.86 -17.96 -7.81
C GLN A 308 9.93 -16.75 -7.75
N PHE A 309 9.87 -16.06 -6.60
CA PHE A 309 9.05 -14.87 -6.43
C PHE A 309 9.50 -13.73 -7.35
N LEU A 310 10.81 -13.40 -7.39
CA LEU A 310 11.36 -12.37 -8.26
C LEU A 310 11.20 -12.71 -9.74
N LEU A 311 11.41 -13.98 -10.11
CA LEU A 311 11.17 -14.43 -11.48
C LEU A 311 9.70 -14.26 -11.86
N SER A 312 8.78 -14.67 -10.99
CA SER A 312 7.33 -14.51 -11.19
C SER A 312 6.97 -13.03 -11.30
N PHE A 313 7.50 -12.19 -10.41
CA PHE A 313 7.30 -10.74 -10.46
C PHE A 313 7.72 -10.17 -11.83
N CYS A 314 8.92 -10.49 -12.30
CA CYS A 314 9.40 -10.03 -13.62
C CYS A 314 8.51 -10.52 -14.77
N LEU A 315 8.09 -11.79 -14.74
CA LEU A 315 7.26 -12.37 -15.81
C LEU A 315 5.85 -11.75 -15.83
N TYR A 316 5.21 -11.60 -14.66
CA TYR A 316 3.91 -10.95 -14.56
C TYR A 316 3.98 -9.46 -14.87
N PHE A 317 5.04 -8.78 -14.45
CA PHE A 317 5.27 -7.39 -14.83
C PHE A 317 5.44 -7.25 -16.35
N ILE A 318 6.31 -8.02 -16.97
CA ILE A 318 6.55 -7.95 -18.42
C ILE A 318 5.27 -8.28 -19.18
N GLY A 319 4.60 -9.40 -18.87
CA GLY A 319 3.37 -9.82 -19.55
C GLY A 319 2.23 -8.82 -19.38
N GLY A 320 1.97 -8.39 -18.14
CA GLY A 320 0.95 -7.40 -17.81
C GLY A 320 1.24 -6.05 -18.45
N TYR A 321 2.45 -5.54 -18.28
CA TYR A 321 2.85 -4.28 -18.89
C TYR A 321 2.72 -4.32 -20.43
N LEU A 322 3.26 -5.33 -21.09
CA LEU A 322 3.21 -5.42 -22.55
C LEU A 322 1.76 -5.49 -23.06
N MET A 323 0.89 -6.21 -22.38
CA MET A 323 -0.54 -6.29 -22.70
C MET A 323 -1.22 -4.92 -22.59
N TYR A 324 -1.09 -4.27 -21.43
CA TYR A 324 -1.72 -2.97 -21.20
C TYR A 324 -1.11 -1.84 -22.02
N ALA A 325 0.22 -1.81 -22.16
CA ALA A 325 0.93 -0.84 -22.98
C ALA A 325 0.53 -0.92 -24.46
N SER A 326 0.20 -2.11 -24.95
CA SER A 326 -0.31 -2.29 -26.32
C SER A 326 -1.67 -1.63 -26.52
N MET A 327 -2.58 -1.77 -25.54
CA MET A 327 -3.87 -1.08 -25.54
C MET A 327 -3.69 0.44 -25.42
N PHE A 328 -2.82 0.87 -24.54
CA PHE A 328 -2.50 2.29 -24.37
C PHE A 328 -1.88 2.90 -25.62
N ALA A 329 -1.00 2.18 -26.33
CA ALA A 329 -0.44 2.63 -27.59
C ALA A 329 -1.52 2.80 -28.66
N ALA A 330 -2.47 1.85 -28.76
CA ALA A 330 -3.61 1.95 -29.67
C ALA A 330 -4.46 3.20 -29.37
N VAL A 331 -4.79 3.46 -28.09
CA VAL A 331 -5.52 4.65 -27.66
C VAL A 331 -4.74 5.92 -28.01
N GLY A 332 -3.44 5.97 -27.73
CA GLY A 332 -2.61 7.13 -28.06
C GLY A 332 -2.56 7.42 -29.58
N SER A 333 -2.62 6.38 -30.42
CA SER A 333 -2.63 6.56 -31.89
C SER A 333 -3.92 7.20 -32.42
N VAL A 334 -5.02 6.97 -31.72
CA VAL A 334 -6.36 7.44 -32.10
C VAL A 334 -6.62 8.88 -31.65
N SER A 335 -5.98 9.29 -30.55
CA SER A 335 -6.17 10.61 -29.95
C SER A 335 -5.26 11.66 -30.57
N ASP A 336 -5.78 12.89 -30.75
CA ASP A 336 -5.03 14.04 -31.26
C ASP A 336 -4.53 14.95 -30.14
N ALA A 337 -5.13 14.86 -28.92
CA ALA A 337 -4.74 15.62 -27.74
C ALA A 337 -4.81 14.72 -26.46
N GLU A 338 -4.06 15.09 -25.42
CA GLU A 338 -4.10 14.39 -24.13
C GLU A 338 -5.50 14.39 -23.49
N THR A 339 -6.26 15.46 -23.64
CA THR A 339 -7.63 15.57 -23.12
C THR A 339 -8.59 14.55 -23.72
N ASP A 340 -8.44 14.23 -25.00
CA ASP A 340 -9.30 13.26 -25.69
C ASP A 340 -8.98 11.81 -25.30
N THR A 341 -7.77 11.55 -24.76
CA THR A 341 -7.35 10.21 -24.36
C THR A 341 -8.07 9.68 -23.15
N GLN A 342 -8.49 10.54 -22.21
CA GLN A 342 -9.11 10.12 -20.96
C GLN A 342 -10.37 9.26 -21.19
N GLN A 343 -11.20 9.61 -22.17
CA GLN A 343 -12.41 8.87 -22.51
C GLN A 343 -12.10 7.44 -22.99
N PHE A 344 -11.02 7.25 -23.74
CA PHE A 344 -10.61 5.94 -24.26
C PHE A 344 -9.71 5.17 -23.29
N GLN A 345 -9.08 5.86 -22.36
CA GLN A 345 -8.25 5.25 -21.32
C GLN A 345 -9.08 4.57 -20.24
N LEU A 346 -10.25 5.12 -19.88
CA LEU A 346 -11.11 4.60 -18.82
C LEU A 346 -11.44 3.10 -18.98
N PRO A 347 -11.89 2.59 -20.14
CA PRO A 347 -12.20 1.16 -20.30
C PRO A 347 -10.99 0.24 -20.08
N ILE A 348 -9.77 0.74 -20.36
CA ILE A 348 -8.53 -0.01 -20.11
C ILE A 348 -8.15 0.02 -18.63
N THR A 349 -8.45 1.13 -17.96
CA THR A 349 -8.13 1.32 -16.53
C THR A 349 -9.09 0.58 -15.61
N ILE A 350 -10.36 0.38 -16.01
CA ILE A 350 -11.35 -0.34 -15.19
C ILE A 350 -10.88 -1.74 -14.75
N PRO A 351 -10.38 -2.63 -15.65
CA PRO A 351 -9.85 -3.92 -15.22
C PRO A 351 -8.66 -3.83 -14.26
N LEU A 352 -7.80 -2.80 -14.40
CA LEU A 352 -6.69 -2.54 -13.47
C LEU A 352 -7.21 -2.17 -12.08
N ILE A 353 -8.20 -1.27 -12.00
CA ILE A 353 -8.83 -0.87 -10.74
C ILE A 353 -9.55 -2.07 -10.10
N LEU A 354 -10.27 -2.86 -10.90
CA LEU A 354 -10.92 -4.08 -10.42
C LEU A 354 -9.90 -5.06 -9.84
N GLY A 355 -8.76 -5.26 -10.53
CA GLY A 355 -7.66 -6.07 -10.02
C GLY A 355 -7.11 -5.58 -8.70
N LEU A 356 -7.03 -4.27 -8.48
CA LEU A 356 -6.60 -3.67 -7.23
C LEU A 356 -7.58 -3.97 -6.08
N PHE A 357 -8.89 -3.86 -6.31
CA PHE A 357 -9.88 -4.22 -5.29
C PHE A 357 -9.87 -5.72 -4.96
N ILE A 358 -9.76 -6.58 -5.97
CA ILE A 358 -9.66 -8.02 -5.75
C ILE A 358 -8.37 -8.37 -5.00
N MET A 359 -7.27 -7.70 -5.30
CA MET A 359 -6.00 -7.83 -4.59
C MET A 359 -6.18 -7.53 -3.09
N MET A 360 -6.91 -6.46 -2.72
CA MET A 360 -7.19 -6.15 -1.31
C MET A 360 -7.95 -7.27 -0.59
N HIS A 361 -8.90 -7.91 -1.27
CA HIS A 361 -9.58 -9.10 -0.73
C HIS A 361 -8.63 -10.28 -0.59
N THR A 362 -7.73 -10.47 -1.57
CA THR A 362 -6.78 -11.60 -1.63
C THR A 362 -5.79 -11.61 -0.47
N PHE A 363 -5.42 -10.47 0.11
CA PHE A 363 -4.53 -10.41 1.27
C PHE A 363 -5.09 -11.11 2.50
N GLN A 364 -6.41 -11.04 2.69
CA GLN A 364 -7.08 -11.70 3.81
C GLN A 364 -7.51 -13.13 3.48
N HIS A 365 -7.80 -13.40 2.19
CA HIS A 365 -8.33 -14.67 1.71
C HIS A 365 -7.61 -15.14 0.43
N PRO A 366 -6.31 -15.55 0.51
CA PRO A 366 -5.50 -15.88 -0.67
C PRO A 366 -6.03 -17.09 -1.45
N ASP A 367 -6.69 -18.03 -0.77
CA ASP A 367 -7.22 -19.26 -1.36
C ASP A 367 -8.72 -19.23 -1.63
N SER A 368 -9.38 -18.06 -1.49
CA SER A 368 -10.78 -17.93 -1.84
C SER A 368 -11.00 -18.17 -3.35
N SER A 369 -12.20 -18.67 -3.70
CA SER A 369 -12.55 -18.90 -5.10
C SER A 369 -12.39 -17.63 -5.96
N LEU A 370 -12.69 -16.45 -5.41
CA LEU A 370 -12.50 -15.18 -6.09
C LEU A 370 -11.02 -14.92 -6.39
N SER A 371 -10.14 -15.11 -5.40
CA SER A 371 -8.70 -14.91 -5.55
C SER A 371 -8.09 -15.89 -6.57
N VAL A 372 -8.52 -17.16 -6.53
CA VAL A 372 -8.09 -18.18 -7.49
C VAL A 372 -8.48 -17.81 -8.91
N TRP A 373 -9.76 -17.54 -9.16
CA TRP A 373 -10.21 -17.20 -10.52
C TRP A 373 -9.62 -15.88 -11.04
N ALA A 374 -9.58 -14.86 -10.21
CA ALA A 374 -9.00 -13.58 -10.61
C ALA A 374 -7.49 -13.65 -10.88
N SER A 375 -6.78 -14.57 -10.23
CA SER A 375 -5.36 -14.82 -10.51
C SER A 375 -5.11 -15.55 -11.85
N MET A 376 -6.17 -16.13 -12.45
CA MET A 376 -6.11 -16.77 -13.77
C MET A 376 -6.51 -15.81 -14.90
N ILE A 377 -7.37 -14.81 -14.63
CA ILE A 377 -7.83 -13.85 -15.63
C ILE A 377 -6.67 -12.95 -16.03
N PRO A 378 -6.27 -12.87 -17.31
CA PRO A 378 -5.05 -12.17 -17.77
C PRO A 378 -4.99 -10.69 -17.39
N PHE A 379 -6.15 -10.01 -17.32
CA PHE A 379 -6.22 -8.58 -16.97
C PHE A 379 -5.94 -8.31 -15.47
N THR A 380 -6.27 -9.23 -14.59
CA THR A 380 -6.11 -9.08 -13.14
C THR A 380 -4.95 -9.92 -12.60
N SER A 381 -4.57 -10.97 -13.32
CA SER A 381 -3.54 -11.93 -12.89
C SER A 381 -2.20 -11.31 -12.49
N PRO A 382 -1.67 -10.25 -13.15
CA PRO A 382 -0.37 -9.69 -12.76
C PRO A 382 -0.34 -9.16 -11.32
N MET A 383 -1.47 -8.68 -10.82
CA MET A 383 -1.61 -8.16 -9.45
C MET A 383 -2.05 -9.26 -8.49
N VAL A 384 -3.13 -9.99 -8.82
CA VAL A 384 -3.76 -10.94 -7.91
C VAL A 384 -2.91 -12.19 -7.68
N MET A 385 -2.20 -12.70 -8.71
CA MET A 385 -1.32 -13.83 -8.52
C MET A 385 -0.13 -13.49 -7.62
N LEU A 386 0.45 -12.30 -7.78
CA LEU A 386 1.54 -11.86 -6.90
C LEU A 386 1.08 -11.59 -5.46
N ALA A 387 -0.20 -11.22 -5.29
CA ALA A 387 -0.78 -11.12 -3.96
C ALA A 387 -0.91 -12.49 -3.26
N ARG A 388 -1.05 -13.59 -4.01
CA ARG A 388 -1.18 -14.95 -3.49
C ARG A 388 0.17 -15.64 -3.21
N LEU A 389 1.17 -15.37 -4.06
CA LEU A 389 2.46 -16.09 -4.03
C LEU A 389 3.19 -16.09 -2.68
N PRO A 390 3.28 -14.96 -1.93
CA PRO A 390 4.00 -14.94 -0.65
C PRO A 390 3.44 -15.89 0.39
N PHE A 391 2.12 -16.09 0.42
CA PHE A 391 1.46 -16.98 1.39
C PHE A 391 1.78 -18.47 1.15
N GLY A 392 2.31 -18.80 -0.02
CA GLY A 392 2.49 -20.21 -0.45
C GLY A 392 1.15 -20.87 -0.77
N GLY A 393 1.16 -22.13 -1.11
CA GLY A 393 -0.08 -22.86 -1.45
C GLY A 393 -0.55 -22.67 -2.90
N VAL A 394 0.12 -21.84 -3.70
CA VAL A 394 -0.16 -21.72 -5.14
C VAL A 394 0.54 -22.86 -5.88
N PRO A 395 -0.22 -23.86 -6.42
CA PRO A 395 0.40 -24.96 -7.14
C PRO A 395 1.03 -24.46 -8.45
N LEU A 396 2.16 -25.03 -8.84
CA LEU A 396 2.92 -24.63 -10.03
C LEU A 396 2.09 -24.63 -11.31
N TRP A 397 1.13 -25.55 -11.45
CA TRP A 397 0.25 -25.59 -12.62
C TRP A 397 -0.63 -24.33 -12.74
N GLN A 398 -1.09 -23.77 -11.61
CA GLN A 398 -1.87 -22.52 -11.61
C GLN A 398 -1.00 -21.35 -12.06
N LEU A 399 0.23 -21.25 -11.55
CA LEU A 399 1.19 -20.24 -11.93
C LEU A 399 1.47 -20.30 -13.45
N LEU A 400 1.81 -21.48 -13.95
CA LEU A 400 2.14 -21.70 -15.37
C LEU A 400 0.93 -21.42 -16.26
N LEU A 401 -0.25 -21.91 -15.90
CA LEU A 401 -1.48 -21.67 -16.65
C LEU A 401 -1.80 -20.18 -16.74
N SER A 402 -1.72 -19.47 -15.61
CA SER A 402 -1.95 -18.01 -15.56
C SER A 402 -0.97 -17.25 -16.45
N LEU A 403 0.33 -17.60 -16.43
CA LEU A 403 1.34 -17.00 -17.31
C LEU A 403 1.05 -17.30 -18.78
N VAL A 404 0.71 -18.54 -19.13
CA VAL A 404 0.36 -18.92 -20.51
C VAL A 404 -0.85 -18.11 -21.00
N LEU A 405 -1.90 -18.01 -20.18
CA LEU A 405 -3.08 -17.20 -20.51
C LEU A 405 -2.74 -15.73 -20.66
N LEU A 406 -1.89 -15.18 -19.79
CA LEU A 406 -1.44 -13.79 -19.85
C LEU A 406 -0.69 -13.51 -21.18
N PHE A 407 0.30 -14.33 -21.52
CA PHE A 407 1.07 -14.13 -22.75
C PHE A 407 0.27 -14.42 -24.01
N ALA A 408 -0.64 -15.40 -23.99
CA ALA A 408 -1.57 -15.64 -25.09
C ALA A 408 -2.51 -14.44 -25.31
N THR A 409 -3.04 -13.88 -24.24
CA THR A 409 -3.86 -12.67 -24.31
C THR A 409 -3.07 -11.46 -24.77
N PHE A 410 -1.82 -11.30 -24.30
CA PHE A 410 -0.92 -10.26 -24.77
C PHE A 410 -0.74 -10.33 -26.30
N ILE A 411 -0.45 -11.52 -26.87
CA ILE A 411 -0.29 -11.69 -28.31
C ILE A 411 -1.58 -11.31 -29.06
N ALA A 412 -2.74 -11.72 -28.57
CA ALA A 412 -4.02 -11.35 -29.16
C ALA A 412 -4.24 -9.83 -29.11
N VAL A 413 -4.01 -9.20 -27.93
CA VAL A 413 -4.15 -7.76 -27.74
C VAL A 413 -3.20 -6.98 -28.65
N VAL A 414 -1.93 -7.37 -28.75
CA VAL A 414 -0.96 -6.74 -29.66
C VAL A 414 -1.45 -6.79 -31.11
N HIS A 415 -2.01 -7.92 -31.53
CA HIS A 415 -2.52 -8.06 -32.90
C HIS A 415 -3.66 -7.07 -33.19
N PHE A 416 -4.61 -6.92 -32.28
CA PHE A 416 -5.70 -5.96 -32.42
C PHE A 416 -5.22 -4.51 -32.29
N SER A 417 -4.38 -4.23 -31.31
CA SER A 417 -3.78 -2.91 -31.09
C SER A 417 -2.96 -2.45 -32.30
N ALA A 418 -2.22 -3.35 -32.94
CA ALA A 418 -1.45 -3.05 -34.12
C ALA A 418 -2.31 -2.64 -35.32
N LYS A 419 -3.51 -3.22 -35.47
CA LYS A 419 -4.47 -2.80 -36.51
C LYS A 419 -4.98 -1.39 -36.27
N ILE A 420 -5.37 -1.09 -35.00
CA ILE A 420 -5.84 0.23 -34.62
C ILE A 420 -4.72 1.25 -34.78
N TYR A 421 -3.52 0.93 -34.29
CA TYR A 421 -2.36 1.80 -34.35
C TYR A 421 -1.98 2.18 -35.78
N ARG A 422 -2.01 1.22 -36.73
CA ARG A 422 -1.70 1.46 -38.15
C ARG A 422 -2.60 2.51 -38.78
N VAL A 423 -3.91 2.48 -38.46
CA VAL A 423 -4.88 3.41 -39.04
C VAL A 423 -4.87 4.72 -38.26
N GLY A 424 -4.92 4.62 -36.93
CA GLY A 424 -5.06 5.76 -36.04
C GLY A 424 -3.90 6.75 -36.09
N ILE A 425 -2.66 6.25 -36.23
CA ILE A 425 -1.46 7.10 -36.22
C ILE A 425 -1.35 8.04 -37.43
N LEU A 426 -2.01 7.71 -38.54
CA LEU A 426 -2.06 8.52 -39.75
C LEU A 426 -3.28 9.40 -39.89
N MET A 427 -4.25 9.26 -38.97
CA MET A 427 -5.48 10.07 -39.00
C MET A 427 -5.34 11.28 -38.10
N TYR A 428 -5.59 12.47 -38.69
CA TYR A 428 -5.56 13.76 -38.00
C TYR A 428 -6.93 14.46 -38.06
N GLY A 429 -7.28 15.20 -37.00
CA GLY A 429 -8.39 16.14 -37.00
C GLY A 429 -9.79 15.52 -36.98
N LYS A 430 -9.96 14.21 -36.83
CA LYS A 430 -11.25 13.54 -36.77
C LYS A 430 -11.51 12.94 -35.41
N LYS A 431 -12.60 13.32 -34.73
CA LYS A 431 -13.04 12.63 -33.51
C LYS A 431 -13.48 11.20 -33.85
N ILE A 432 -12.74 10.26 -33.33
CA ILE A 432 -12.95 8.82 -33.61
C ILE A 432 -13.99 8.28 -32.61
N THR A 433 -14.92 7.46 -33.12
CA THR A 433 -15.96 6.80 -32.34
C THR A 433 -15.64 5.33 -32.08
N TRP A 434 -16.21 4.75 -31.03
CA TRP A 434 -16.08 3.30 -30.73
C TRP A 434 -16.52 2.40 -31.88
N LYS A 435 -17.50 2.84 -32.71
CA LYS A 435 -17.97 2.11 -33.88
C LYS A 435 -16.90 2.05 -34.99
N GLU A 436 -16.12 3.12 -35.16
CA GLU A 436 -15.01 3.16 -36.11
C GLU A 436 -13.86 2.28 -35.66
N LEU A 437 -13.53 2.29 -34.35
CA LEU A 437 -12.51 1.38 -33.80
C LEU A 437 -12.87 -0.09 -34.04
N TRP A 438 -14.13 -0.45 -33.80
CA TRP A 438 -14.62 -1.80 -34.08
C TRP A 438 -14.54 -2.17 -35.55
N LYS A 439 -14.83 -1.23 -36.45
CA LYS A 439 -14.69 -1.42 -37.90
C LYS A 439 -13.24 -1.68 -38.31
N TRP A 440 -12.28 -0.93 -37.71
CA TRP A 440 -10.85 -1.09 -38.03
C TRP A 440 -10.27 -2.44 -37.55
N MET A 441 -10.75 -2.94 -36.44
CA MET A 441 -10.37 -4.28 -35.98
C MET A 441 -10.78 -5.40 -36.95
N ARG A 442 -11.88 -5.20 -37.69
CA ARG A 442 -12.40 -6.16 -38.67
C ARG A 442 -11.77 -6.04 -40.06
N TYR A 443 -11.01 -4.99 -40.32
CA TYR A 443 -10.35 -4.86 -41.62
C TYR A 443 -9.39 -6.03 -41.86
N LYS A 444 -9.64 -6.80 -42.95
CA LYS A 444 -8.70 -7.80 -43.45
C LYS A 444 -7.48 -7.06 -43.98
N ASN A 445 -6.31 -7.54 -43.63
CA ASN A 445 -5.06 -7.09 -44.24
C ASN A 445 -5.13 -7.41 -45.71
N GLY A 446 -5.19 -6.38 -46.58
CA GLY A 446 -4.83 -6.50 -47.98
C GLY A 446 -3.33 -6.46 -48.10
#